data_ed54ce8f1af2027cd41c76b5e7c5e9c2
#
_entry.id   ed54ce8f1af2027cd41c76b5e7c5e9c2
#
_cell.length_a   1.000
_cell.length_b   1.000
_cell.length_c   1.000
_cell.angle_alpha   90.00
_cell.angle_beta   90.00
_cell.angle_gamma   90.00
#
_symmetry.space_group_name_H-M   'P 1'
#
loop_
_entity.id
_entity.type
_entity.pdbx_description
1 polymer ?
#
loop_
_entity_poly.entity_id
_entity_poly.type
_entity_poly.pdbx_seq_one_letter_code
_entity_poly.pdbx_strand_id
1 'polypeptide(L)'
;ELKKEGETSEVEWQKSLNRIAESKGRRFVQIDFSATPYNDVGSGKNKRKLYFPHIITDFDLKSAMRAGLVKSLVLDRRKEIGALPLEFKAERDEDGNPCLSEGQRVMLRAGLQKLKKLEVDFARIDPLRHPKMLVVCEDTTVSPLVAQFLRDEGLADDEVMSIDSGKKAELGEKDWAQVRERLFSVDQHATPRLIVSVLMLREGFDVNN
;
A
#
# COMPACT_ATOMS: atom_id res chain seq x y z
N GLU A 1 -21.66 9.01 -4.95
CA GLU A 1 -21.02 9.82 -6.01
C GLU A 1 -19.83 9.10 -6.64
N LEU A 2 -18.87 8.58 -5.88
CA LEU A 2 -17.71 7.82 -6.41
C LEU A 2 -18.10 6.55 -7.21
N LYS A 3 -19.20 5.89 -6.86
CA LYS A 3 -19.72 4.75 -7.65
C LYS A 3 -20.26 5.16 -9.01
N LYS A 4 -20.88 6.33 -9.11
CA LYS A 4 -21.40 6.84 -10.40
C LYS A 4 -20.29 7.27 -11.35
N GLU A 5 -19.20 7.86 -10.83
CA GLU A 5 -18.05 8.23 -11.66
C GLU A 5 -17.33 7.00 -12.24
N GLY A 6 -17.14 5.94 -11.46
CA GLY A 6 -16.55 4.69 -11.94
C GLY A 6 -17.41 4.00 -13.01
N GLU A 7 -18.70 3.89 -12.80
CA GLU A 7 -19.63 3.32 -13.78
C GLU A 7 -19.70 4.15 -15.07
N THR A 8 -19.69 5.47 -14.96
CA THR A 8 -19.71 6.38 -16.11
C THR A 8 -18.40 6.26 -16.90
N SER A 9 -17.27 6.12 -16.25
CA SER A 9 -15.95 5.94 -16.88
C SER A 9 -15.86 4.62 -17.67
N GLU A 10 -16.30 3.50 -17.11
CA GLU A 10 -16.33 2.21 -17.81
C GLU A 10 -17.23 2.26 -19.05
N VAL A 11 -18.42 2.85 -18.94
CA VAL A 11 -19.34 3.02 -20.08
C VAL A 11 -18.74 3.90 -21.18
N GLU A 12 -18.06 4.98 -20.85
CA GLU A 12 -17.43 5.86 -21.83
C GLU A 12 -16.23 5.19 -22.51
N TRP A 13 -15.42 4.43 -21.79
CA TRP A 13 -14.31 3.68 -22.34
C TRP A 13 -14.80 2.61 -23.33
N GLN A 14 -15.82 1.87 -22.98
CA GLN A 14 -16.41 0.84 -23.85
C GLN A 14 -17.08 1.45 -25.09
N LYS A 15 -17.74 2.61 -24.94
CA LYS A 15 -18.26 3.38 -26.08
C LYS A 15 -17.15 3.82 -27.04
N SER A 16 -15.99 4.21 -26.52
CA SER A 16 -14.84 4.60 -27.35
C SER A 16 -14.31 3.43 -28.17
N LEU A 17 -14.20 2.25 -27.58
CA LEU A 17 -13.81 1.02 -28.30
C LEU A 17 -14.84 0.64 -29.36
N ASN A 18 -16.13 0.70 -29.05
CA ASN A 18 -17.20 0.43 -30.00
C ASN A 18 -17.14 1.41 -31.20
N ARG A 19 -16.93 2.70 -30.96
CA ARG A 19 -16.75 3.71 -32.03
C ARG A 19 -15.53 3.41 -32.91
N ILE A 20 -14.41 2.94 -32.31
CA ILE A 20 -13.22 2.54 -33.10
C ILE A 20 -13.52 1.32 -33.94
N ALA A 21 -14.23 0.33 -33.43
CA ALA A 21 -14.62 -0.87 -34.14
C ALA A 21 -15.58 -0.56 -35.29
N GLU A 22 -16.58 0.28 -35.09
CA GLU A 22 -17.59 0.68 -36.06
C GLU A 22 -17.05 1.60 -37.17
N SER A 23 -16.17 2.57 -36.78
CA SER A 23 -15.71 3.63 -37.70
C SER A 23 -14.83 3.13 -38.86
N LYS A 24 -14.25 1.95 -38.78
CA LYS A 24 -13.23 1.47 -39.73
C LYS A 24 -13.66 0.27 -40.57
N GLY A 25 -14.83 -0.30 -40.35
CA GLY A 25 -15.30 -1.49 -41.08
C GLY A 25 -14.32 -2.67 -41.08
N ARG A 26 -13.32 -2.65 -40.20
CA ARG A 26 -12.25 -3.64 -40.06
C ARG A 26 -12.50 -4.50 -38.85
N ARG A 27 -12.04 -5.75 -38.91
CA ARG A 27 -12.02 -6.61 -37.72
C ARG A 27 -11.09 -5.99 -36.66
N PHE A 28 -11.61 -5.85 -35.45
CA PHE A 28 -10.91 -5.30 -34.29
C PHE A 28 -10.59 -6.45 -33.34
N VAL A 29 -9.36 -6.47 -32.85
CA VAL A 29 -8.92 -7.41 -31.82
C VAL A 29 -8.43 -6.56 -30.65
N GLN A 30 -9.01 -6.76 -29.48
CA GLN A 30 -8.62 -6.13 -28.23
C GLN A 30 -7.83 -7.13 -27.40
N ILE A 31 -6.69 -6.69 -26.88
CA ILE A 31 -5.85 -7.45 -25.94
C ILE A 31 -5.63 -6.56 -24.72
N ASP A 32 -6.10 -7.02 -23.58
CA ASP A 32 -5.99 -6.31 -22.32
C ASP A 32 -4.91 -6.93 -21.43
N PHE A 33 -4.14 -6.08 -20.75
CA PHE A 33 -3.18 -6.47 -19.74
C PHE A 33 -3.68 -5.98 -18.38
N SER A 34 -3.88 -6.89 -17.45
CA SER A 34 -4.39 -6.55 -16.11
C SER A 34 -3.80 -7.48 -15.06
N ALA A 35 -3.45 -6.94 -13.90
CA ALA A 35 -3.10 -7.71 -12.71
C ALA A 35 -4.35 -8.30 -12.02
N THR A 36 -5.55 -7.79 -12.34
CA THR A 36 -6.82 -8.18 -11.74
C THR A 36 -7.84 -8.49 -12.83
N PRO A 37 -7.75 -9.65 -13.51
CA PRO A 37 -8.61 -9.98 -14.66
C PRO A 37 -10.02 -10.38 -14.24
N TYR A 38 -10.61 -9.64 -13.31
CA TYR A 38 -11.95 -9.88 -12.76
C TYR A 38 -12.60 -8.57 -12.28
N ASN A 39 -13.92 -8.56 -12.26
CA ASN A 39 -14.71 -7.54 -11.59
C ASN A 39 -15.28 -8.10 -10.29
N ASP A 40 -15.29 -7.30 -9.24
CA ASP A 40 -16.01 -7.59 -8.02
C ASP A 40 -17.49 -7.27 -8.22
N VAL A 41 -18.36 -8.29 -8.18
CA VAL A 41 -19.82 -8.15 -8.34
C VAL A 41 -20.54 -8.59 -7.08
N GLY A 42 -21.67 -7.93 -6.79
CA GLY A 42 -22.47 -8.17 -5.59
C GLY A 42 -22.03 -7.30 -4.41
N SER A 43 -22.72 -7.47 -3.28
CA SER A 43 -22.47 -6.71 -2.05
C SER A 43 -22.52 -7.61 -0.81
N GLY A 44 -21.84 -7.20 0.26
CA GLY A 44 -21.79 -7.92 1.53
C GLY A 44 -21.33 -9.38 1.39
N LYS A 45 -22.10 -10.31 1.93
CA LYS A 45 -21.79 -11.76 1.87
C LYS A 45 -21.90 -12.38 0.47
N ASN A 46 -22.54 -11.70 -0.47
CA ASN A 46 -22.71 -12.14 -1.86
C ASN A 46 -21.64 -11.58 -2.81
N LYS A 47 -20.61 -10.95 -2.28
CA LYS A 47 -19.49 -10.44 -3.08
C LYS A 47 -18.72 -11.62 -3.70
N ARG A 48 -18.58 -11.60 -5.03
CA ARG A 48 -17.84 -12.61 -5.79
C ARG A 48 -17.03 -11.97 -6.91
N LYS A 49 -15.96 -12.65 -7.30
CA LYS A 49 -15.15 -12.28 -8.46
C LYS A 49 -15.75 -12.85 -9.74
N LEU A 50 -16.00 -11.98 -10.70
CA LEU A 50 -16.39 -12.37 -12.06
C LEU A 50 -15.18 -12.18 -12.96
N TYR A 51 -14.53 -13.28 -13.34
CA TYR A 51 -13.36 -13.25 -14.22
C TYR A 51 -13.76 -12.90 -15.65
N PHE A 52 -12.87 -12.21 -16.34
CA PHE A 52 -13.03 -11.93 -17.76
C PHE A 52 -13.04 -13.23 -18.56
N PRO A 53 -13.87 -13.35 -19.59
CA PRO A 53 -13.79 -14.48 -20.52
C PRO A 53 -12.48 -14.39 -21.32
N HIS A 54 -11.99 -15.52 -21.79
CA HIS A 54 -10.83 -15.60 -22.68
C HIS A 54 -9.51 -15.06 -22.09
N ILE A 55 -9.16 -15.51 -20.88
CA ILE A 55 -7.82 -15.28 -20.34
C ILE A 55 -6.83 -16.13 -21.16
N ILE A 56 -5.92 -15.44 -21.88
CA ILE A 56 -4.93 -16.11 -22.74
C ILE A 56 -3.73 -16.57 -21.88
N THR A 57 -3.30 -15.73 -20.95
CA THR A 57 -2.17 -16.02 -20.07
C THR A 57 -2.54 -15.59 -18.65
N ASP A 58 -2.36 -16.50 -17.70
CA ASP A 58 -2.50 -16.24 -16.27
C ASP A 58 -1.14 -16.47 -15.60
N PHE A 59 -0.64 -15.43 -14.92
CA PHE A 59 0.62 -15.48 -14.21
C PHE A 59 0.41 -14.94 -12.80
N ASP A 60 0.03 -15.84 -11.91
CA ASP A 60 -0.34 -15.50 -10.53
C ASP A 60 0.87 -15.12 -9.67
N LEU A 61 0.60 -14.50 -8.50
CA LEU A 61 1.62 -14.09 -7.53
C LEU A 61 2.52 -15.26 -7.10
N LYS A 62 1.95 -16.47 -6.96
CA LYS A 62 2.70 -17.67 -6.56
C LYS A 62 3.72 -18.07 -7.61
N SER A 63 3.33 -18.01 -8.88
CA SER A 63 4.22 -18.26 -10.02
C SER A 63 5.31 -17.21 -10.12
N ALA A 64 4.97 -15.93 -9.89
CA ALA A 64 5.94 -14.83 -9.87
C ALA A 64 6.96 -14.98 -8.72
N MET A 65 6.51 -15.37 -7.51
CA MET A 65 7.42 -15.68 -6.39
C MET A 65 8.33 -16.86 -6.70
N ARG A 66 7.80 -17.94 -7.29
CA ARG A 66 8.59 -19.13 -7.68
C ARG A 66 9.63 -18.80 -8.76
N ALA A 67 9.29 -17.90 -9.66
CA ALA A 67 10.20 -17.44 -10.70
C ALA A 67 11.23 -16.40 -10.19
N GLY A 68 11.16 -15.99 -8.93
CA GLY A 68 12.05 -14.97 -8.35
C GLY A 68 11.80 -13.55 -8.87
N LEU A 69 10.65 -13.29 -9.49
CA LEU A 69 10.28 -11.98 -10.03
C LEU A 69 9.71 -11.04 -8.97
N VAL A 70 9.18 -11.59 -7.90
CA VAL A 70 8.70 -10.84 -6.74
C VAL A 70 9.19 -11.50 -5.45
N LYS A 71 9.30 -10.71 -4.39
CA LYS A 71 9.71 -11.18 -3.06
C LYS A 71 8.70 -12.16 -2.49
N SER A 72 9.20 -13.12 -1.71
CA SER A 72 8.35 -14.02 -0.94
C SER A 72 7.72 -13.27 0.22
N LEU A 73 6.42 -13.50 0.42
CA LEU A 73 5.73 -12.99 1.59
C LEU A 73 6.06 -13.87 2.81
N VAL A 74 6.49 -13.22 3.88
CA VAL A 74 6.69 -13.87 5.18
C VAL A 74 5.72 -13.25 6.17
N LEU A 75 4.82 -14.08 6.71
CA LEU A 75 3.90 -13.67 7.76
C LEU A 75 4.57 -13.90 9.13
N ASP A 76 4.96 -12.82 9.80
CA ASP A 76 5.44 -12.87 11.18
C ASP A 76 4.24 -12.93 12.13
N ARG A 77 4.06 -14.08 12.78
CA ARG A 77 2.98 -14.30 13.76
C ARG A 77 3.58 -14.35 15.16
N ARG A 78 3.15 -13.41 15.99
CA ARG A 78 3.50 -13.38 17.41
C ARG A 78 2.33 -13.91 18.24
N LYS A 79 2.47 -15.14 18.71
CA LYS A 79 1.41 -15.85 19.46
C LYS A 79 1.03 -15.11 20.74
N GLU A 80 2.00 -14.50 21.39
CA GLU A 80 1.84 -13.74 22.63
C GLU A 80 0.91 -12.54 22.42
N ILE A 81 1.05 -11.84 21.30
CA ILE A 81 0.21 -10.69 20.94
C ILE A 81 -1.17 -11.16 20.46
N GLY A 82 -1.24 -12.22 19.67
CA GLY A 82 -2.50 -12.75 19.15
C GLY A 82 -3.41 -13.37 20.21
N ALA A 83 -2.87 -13.67 21.41
CA ALA A 83 -3.65 -14.18 22.55
C ALA A 83 -4.25 -13.05 23.40
N LEU A 84 -3.84 -11.80 23.20
CA LEU A 84 -4.38 -10.67 23.96
C LEU A 84 -5.71 -10.19 23.34
N PRO A 85 -6.70 -9.84 24.16
CA PRO A 85 -7.97 -9.27 23.68
C PRO A 85 -7.77 -7.78 23.31
N LEU A 86 -6.95 -7.52 22.28
CA LEU A 86 -6.59 -6.17 21.85
C LEU A 86 -7.37 -5.77 20.61
N GLU A 87 -7.88 -4.55 20.61
CA GLU A 87 -8.38 -3.89 19.40
C GLU A 87 -7.21 -3.26 18.62
N PHE A 88 -7.24 -3.42 17.30
CA PHE A 88 -6.20 -2.89 16.41
C PHE A 88 -6.70 -1.73 15.53
N LYS A 89 -7.77 -1.08 15.98
CA LYS A 89 -8.31 0.15 15.38
C LYS A 89 -8.06 1.32 16.33
N ALA A 90 -8.00 2.51 15.77
CA ALA A 90 -7.92 3.73 16.56
C ALA A 90 -9.17 3.86 17.46
N GLU A 91 -8.94 4.35 18.66
CA GLU A 91 -9.95 4.61 19.68
C GLU A 91 -10.21 6.11 19.78
N ARG A 92 -11.11 6.49 20.68
CA ARG A 92 -11.33 7.88 21.10
C ARG A 92 -11.02 8.00 22.57
N ASP A 93 -10.34 9.08 22.92
CA ASP A 93 -10.11 9.44 24.32
C ASP A 93 -11.38 9.97 24.99
N GLU A 94 -11.28 10.34 26.28
CA GLU A 94 -12.39 10.87 27.07
C GLU A 94 -12.99 12.16 26.47
N ASP A 95 -12.20 12.92 25.73
CA ASP A 95 -12.60 14.16 25.06
C ASP A 95 -13.13 13.91 23.65
N GLY A 96 -13.14 12.65 23.17
CA GLY A 96 -13.63 12.24 21.87
C GLY A 96 -12.60 12.39 20.75
N ASN A 97 -11.33 12.75 21.05
CA ASN A 97 -10.27 12.85 20.06
C ASN A 97 -9.74 11.47 19.67
N PRO A 98 -9.33 11.28 18.42
CA PRO A 98 -8.74 10.01 18.00
C PRO A 98 -7.41 9.76 18.72
N CYS A 99 -7.22 8.53 19.18
CA CYS A 99 -6.00 8.08 19.83
C CYS A 99 -5.65 6.65 19.37
N LEU A 100 -4.37 6.27 19.51
CA LEU A 100 -3.95 4.92 19.20
C LEU A 100 -4.38 3.96 20.30
N SER A 101 -5.03 2.86 19.90
CA SER A 101 -5.33 1.75 20.82
C SER A 101 -4.05 1.07 21.32
N GLU A 102 -4.15 0.35 22.42
CA GLU A 102 -3.02 -0.43 22.93
C GLU A 102 -2.58 -1.50 21.91
N GLY A 103 -3.52 -2.11 21.20
CA GLY A 103 -3.23 -3.06 20.13
C GLY A 103 -2.38 -2.46 19.02
N GLN A 104 -2.70 -1.24 18.58
CA GLN A 104 -1.91 -0.53 17.57
C GLN A 104 -0.49 -0.23 18.09
N ARG A 105 -0.36 0.24 19.32
CA ARG A 105 0.96 0.52 19.95
C ARG A 105 1.82 -0.74 20.05
N VAL A 106 1.24 -1.85 20.49
CA VAL A 106 1.94 -3.14 20.58
C VAL A 106 2.37 -3.62 19.20
N MET A 107 1.51 -3.48 18.18
CA MET A 107 1.83 -3.85 16.81
C MET A 107 2.97 -3.00 16.23
N LEU A 108 2.94 -1.69 16.45
CA LEU A 108 4.00 -0.77 16.00
C LEU A 108 5.34 -1.09 16.67
N ARG A 109 5.38 -1.33 17.99
CA ARG A 109 6.60 -1.76 18.70
C ARG A 109 7.13 -3.08 18.18
N ALA A 110 6.24 -4.04 17.89
CA ALA A 110 6.62 -5.31 17.30
C ALA A 110 7.23 -5.14 15.90
N GLY A 111 6.68 -4.22 15.09
CA GLY A 111 7.24 -3.84 13.80
C GLY A 111 8.63 -3.23 13.91
N LEU A 112 8.83 -2.30 14.86
CA LEU A 112 10.14 -1.69 15.13
C LEU A 112 11.20 -2.73 15.55
N GLN A 113 10.82 -3.69 16.39
CA GLN A 113 11.73 -4.78 16.77
C GLN A 113 12.11 -5.64 15.57
N LYS A 114 11.15 -5.91 14.67
CA LYS A 114 11.42 -6.65 13.44
C LYS A 114 12.35 -5.87 12.51
N LEU A 115 12.10 -4.57 12.34
CA LEU A 115 12.94 -3.70 11.53
C LEU A 115 14.38 -3.71 12.03
N LYS A 116 14.62 -3.50 13.33
CA LYS A 116 15.95 -3.55 13.94
C LYS A 116 16.69 -4.87 13.65
N LYS A 117 15.98 -6.00 13.70
CA LYS A 117 16.55 -7.30 13.36
C LYS A 117 16.92 -7.37 11.88
N LEU A 118 16.03 -6.92 10.99
CA LEU A 118 16.29 -6.90 9.56
C LEU A 118 17.47 -5.99 9.21
N GLU A 119 17.62 -4.84 9.83
CA GLU A 119 18.74 -3.93 9.64
C GLU A 119 20.08 -4.60 9.96
N VAL A 120 20.15 -5.36 11.07
CA VAL A 120 21.34 -6.14 11.43
C VAL A 120 21.63 -7.24 10.40
N ASP A 121 20.59 -7.94 9.95
CA ASP A 121 20.75 -9.03 8.98
C ASP A 121 21.19 -8.47 7.60
N PHE A 122 20.57 -7.37 7.14
CA PHE A 122 20.93 -6.71 5.88
C PHE A 122 22.33 -6.13 5.91
N ALA A 123 22.77 -5.51 7.01
CA ALA A 123 24.12 -4.98 7.14
C ALA A 123 25.21 -6.06 6.97
N ARG A 124 24.89 -7.33 7.21
CA ARG A 124 25.81 -8.47 7.01
C ARG A 124 25.80 -9.00 5.57
N ILE A 125 24.63 -8.92 4.88
CA ILE A 125 24.43 -9.52 3.55
C ILE A 125 24.74 -8.49 2.47
N ASP A 126 24.16 -7.31 2.57
CA ASP A 126 24.32 -6.20 1.64
C ASP A 126 24.21 -4.86 2.39
N PRO A 127 25.33 -4.26 2.81
CA PRO A 127 25.34 -3.03 3.58
C PRO A 127 24.85 -1.79 2.81
N LEU A 128 24.66 -1.90 1.49
CA LEU A 128 24.13 -0.83 0.65
C LEU A 128 22.59 -0.84 0.59
N ARG A 129 21.97 -1.85 1.17
CA ARG A 129 20.51 -2.00 1.22
C ARG A 129 19.97 -1.74 2.62
N HIS A 130 18.96 -0.90 2.68
CA HIS A 130 18.37 -0.47 3.94
C HIS A 130 16.90 -0.94 4.02
N PRO A 131 16.58 -1.95 4.84
CA PRO A 131 15.21 -2.40 5.00
C PRO A 131 14.32 -1.27 5.54
N LYS A 132 13.07 -1.24 5.10
CA LYS A 132 12.11 -0.20 5.44
C LYS A 132 10.87 -0.81 6.10
N MET A 133 10.29 -0.08 7.03
CA MET A 133 8.99 -0.42 7.61
C MET A 133 7.92 0.47 6.99
N LEU A 134 6.94 -0.14 6.32
CA LEU A 134 5.76 0.54 5.82
C LEU A 134 4.60 0.36 6.80
N VAL A 135 4.04 1.47 7.27
CA VAL A 135 2.83 1.50 8.10
C VAL A 135 1.69 2.07 7.28
N VAL A 136 0.68 1.23 7.03
CA VAL A 136 -0.54 1.66 6.33
C VAL A 136 -1.61 1.96 7.37
N CYS A 137 -1.98 3.23 7.49
CA CYS A 137 -2.98 3.71 8.43
C CYS A 137 -4.40 3.60 7.86
N GLU A 138 -5.37 3.56 8.76
CA GLU A 138 -6.79 3.49 8.43
C GLU A 138 -7.26 4.71 7.64
N ASP A 139 -6.84 5.90 8.10
CA ASP A 139 -7.20 7.19 7.52
C ASP A 139 -6.16 8.28 7.83
N THR A 140 -6.42 9.48 7.34
CA THR A 140 -5.55 10.65 7.49
C THR A 140 -5.55 11.24 8.89
N THR A 141 -6.49 10.88 9.76
CA THR A 141 -6.54 11.33 11.17
C THR A 141 -5.65 10.47 12.05
N VAL A 142 -5.49 9.19 11.71
CA VAL A 142 -4.64 8.23 12.44
C VAL A 142 -3.16 8.36 12.05
N SER A 143 -2.87 8.71 10.78
CA SER A 143 -1.49 8.81 10.27
C SER A 143 -0.59 9.74 11.11
N PRO A 144 -1.00 10.96 11.51
CA PRO A 144 -0.18 11.82 12.37
C PRO A 144 0.07 11.22 13.76
N LEU A 145 -0.92 10.54 14.33
CA LEU A 145 -0.81 9.89 15.64
C LEU A 145 0.23 8.76 15.62
N VAL A 146 0.22 7.97 14.54
CA VAL A 146 1.24 6.93 14.33
C VAL A 146 2.62 7.55 14.19
N ALA A 147 2.77 8.59 13.38
CA ALA A 147 4.05 9.26 13.20
C ALA A 147 4.57 9.86 14.52
N GLN A 148 3.70 10.48 15.31
CA GLN A 148 4.07 11.01 16.62
C GLN A 148 4.46 9.91 17.59
N PHE A 149 3.68 8.84 17.68
CA PHE A 149 4.01 7.69 18.53
C PHE A 149 5.40 7.11 18.18
N LEU A 150 5.73 7.00 16.90
CA LEU A 150 7.03 6.49 16.47
C LEU A 150 8.19 7.41 16.91
N ARG A 151 7.99 8.74 16.91
CA ARG A 151 8.96 9.69 17.48
C ARG A 151 9.09 9.55 18.98
N ASP A 152 7.98 9.37 19.67
CA ASP A 152 7.95 9.16 21.13
C ASP A 152 8.67 7.84 21.51
N GLU A 153 8.68 6.84 20.64
CA GLU A 153 9.49 5.61 20.78
C GLU A 153 10.99 5.82 20.44
N GLY A 154 11.42 7.07 20.20
CA GLY A 154 12.81 7.47 20.07
C GLY A 154 13.36 7.54 18.65
N LEU A 155 12.49 7.60 17.65
CA LEU A 155 12.90 7.83 16.25
C LEU A 155 13.07 9.32 15.98
N ALA A 156 14.12 9.67 15.22
CA ALA A 156 14.34 11.03 14.78
C ALA A 156 13.37 11.44 13.68
N ASP A 157 13.17 12.74 13.47
CA ASP A 157 12.23 13.26 12.48
C ASP A 157 12.54 12.84 11.04
N ASP A 158 13.81 12.71 10.69
CA ASP A 158 14.25 12.27 9.37
C ASP A 158 14.13 10.75 9.17
N GLU A 159 13.95 9.99 10.26
CA GLU A 159 13.72 8.55 10.20
C GLU A 159 12.27 8.18 9.87
N VAL A 160 11.31 9.11 10.05
CA VAL A 160 9.88 8.88 9.83
C VAL A 160 9.35 9.77 8.71
N MET A 161 9.02 9.17 7.57
CA MET A 161 8.38 9.86 6.45
C MET A 161 6.87 9.60 6.46
N SER A 162 6.06 10.64 6.53
CA SER A 162 4.61 10.53 6.40
C SER A 162 4.16 10.94 5.01
N ILE A 163 3.31 10.10 4.38
CA ILE A 163 2.79 10.31 3.02
C ILE A 163 1.28 10.06 3.05
N ASP A 164 0.51 11.11 2.92
CA ASP A 164 -0.94 11.06 2.80
C ASP A 164 -1.48 12.09 1.81
N SER A 165 -2.77 12.03 1.50
CA SER A 165 -3.41 12.93 0.55
C SER A 165 -3.45 14.39 1.04
N GLY A 166 -3.47 14.61 2.35
CA GLY A 166 -3.40 15.95 2.96
C GLY A 166 -2.05 16.61 2.66
N LYS A 167 -0.96 15.89 2.90
CA LYS A 167 0.40 16.39 2.58
C LYS A 167 0.59 16.66 1.08
N LYS A 168 0.01 15.84 0.21
CA LYS A 168 0.04 16.09 -1.23
C LYS A 168 -0.66 17.40 -1.60
N ALA A 169 -1.75 17.74 -0.92
CA ALA A 169 -2.47 18.99 -1.16
C ALA A 169 -1.75 20.22 -0.61
N GLU A 170 -0.97 20.05 0.47
CA GLU A 170 -0.16 21.12 1.09
C GLU A 170 1.13 21.40 0.31
N LEU A 171 1.73 20.36 -0.27
CA LEU A 171 2.96 20.47 -1.06
C LEU A 171 2.61 20.85 -2.50
N GLY A 172 3.29 21.86 -3.05
CA GLY A 172 3.23 22.17 -4.47
C GLY A 172 3.76 21.01 -5.33
N GLU A 173 3.44 21.00 -6.64
CA GLU A 173 3.85 19.92 -7.55
C GLU A 173 5.36 19.63 -7.56
N LYS A 174 6.20 20.67 -7.38
CA LYS A 174 7.67 20.53 -7.29
C LYS A 174 8.10 19.74 -6.07
N ASP A 175 7.56 20.10 -4.91
CA ASP A 175 7.92 19.47 -3.64
C ASP A 175 7.39 18.02 -3.59
N TRP A 176 6.20 17.81 -4.17
CA TRP A 176 5.66 16.46 -4.34
C TRP A 176 6.52 15.57 -5.26
N ALA A 177 7.09 16.13 -6.32
CA ALA A 177 7.99 15.41 -7.21
C ALA A 177 9.26 14.95 -6.47
N GLN A 178 9.84 15.80 -5.60
CA GLN A 178 11.00 15.44 -4.77
C GLN A 178 10.65 14.34 -3.74
N VAL A 179 9.50 14.45 -3.08
CA VAL A 179 9.03 13.42 -2.15
C VAL A 179 8.89 12.07 -2.86
N ARG A 180 8.33 12.07 -4.07
CA ARG A 180 8.16 10.87 -4.88
C ARG A 180 9.50 10.27 -5.32
N GLU A 181 10.44 11.08 -5.76
CA GLU A 181 11.79 10.63 -6.13
C GLU A 181 12.51 9.99 -4.94
N ARG A 182 12.45 10.64 -3.78
CA ARG A 182 13.02 10.10 -2.53
C ARG A 182 12.34 8.80 -2.11
N LEU A 183 11.04 8.66 -2.35
CA LEU A 183 10.28 7.46 -2.04
C LEU A 183 10.69 6.28 -2.93
N PHE A 184 10.89 6.50 -4.24
CA PHE A 184 11.31 5.46 -5.17
C PHE A 184 12.76 5.01 -5.00
N SER A 185 13.60 5.82 -4.37
CA SER A 185 15.00 5.48 -4.05
C SER A 185 15.22 5.20 -2.55
N VAL A 186 14.15 5.02 -1.78
CA VAL A 186 14.20 4.95 -0.32
C VAL A 186 15.07 3.83 0.22
N ASP A 187 15.16 2.72 -0.50
CA ASP A 187 15.98 1.55 -0.16
C ASP A 187 17.48 1.80 -0.29
N GLN A 188 17.89 2.80 -1.04
CA GLN A 188 19.28 3.18 -1.24
C GLN A 188 19.81 4.13 -0.14
N HIS A 189 18.94 4.58 0.74
CA HIS A 189 19.26 5.56 1.78
C HIS A 189 19.00 4.99 3.18
N ALA A 190 19.84 5.33 4.15
CA ALA A 190 19.63 4.93 5.54
C ALA A 190 18.32 5.50 6.12
N THR A 191 17.99 6.75 5.78
CA THR A 191 16.75 7.41 6.19
C THR A 191 15.90 7.81 4.97
N PRO A 192 14.56 7.82 5.08
CA PRO A 192 13.77 7.40 6.24
C PRO A 192 13.83 5.88 6.47
N ARG A 193 13.68 5.44 7.72
CA ARG A 193 13.56 4.04 8.09
C ARG A 193 12.12 3.55 8.03
N LEU A 194 11.18 4.46 8.29
CA LEU A 194 9.76 4.20 8.33
C LEU A 194 9.00 5.11 7.38
N ILE A 195 8.00 4.53 6.73
CA ILE A 195 7.07 5.24 5.86
C ILE A 195 5.67 5.03 6.43
N VAL A 196 5.03 6.11 6.87
CA VAL A 196 3.64 6.12 7.33
C VAL A 196 2.75 6.63 6.21
N SER A 197 1.80 5.83 5.80
CA SER A 197 0.97 6.13 4.63
C SER A 197 -0.51 5.81 4.84
N VAL A 198 -1.37 6.55 4.16
CA VAL A 198 -2.80 6.27 4.03
C VAL A 198 -3.11 6.01 2.58
N LEU A 199 -3.38 4.75 2.21
CA LEU A 199 -3.88 4.32 0.90
C LEU A 199 -3.09 4.77 -0.35
N MET A 200 -2.15 5.71 -0.23
CA MET A 200 -1.41 6.33 -1.34
C MET A 200 -0.40 5.38 -2.02
N LEU A 201 -0.02 4.30 -1.34
CA LEU A 201 1.00 3.35 -1.81
C LEU A 201 0.40 2.01 -2.25
N ARG A 202 -0.85 2.01 -2.72
CA ARG A 202 -1.55 0.78 -3.13
C ARG A 202 -1.11 0.27 -4.50
N GLU A 203 -0.85 1.16 -5.44
CA GLU A 203 -0.49 0.83 -6.82
C GLU A 203 0.72 1.64 -7.28
N GLY A 204 1.60 1.02 -8.04
CA GLY A 204 2.77 1.67 -8.63
C GLY A 204 3.89 2.05 -7.64
N PHE A 205 3.84 1.53 -6.40
CA PHE A 205 4.94 1.66 -5.45
C PHE A 205 5.84 0.43 -5.58
N ASP A 206 6.94 0.60 -6.26
CA ASP A 206 7.95 -0.44 -6.47
C ASP A 206 9.26 0.00 -5.82
N VAL A 207 9.71 -0.74 -4.83
CA VAL A 207 10.97 -0.54 -4.14
C VAL A 207 11.73 -1.87 -4.15
N ASN A 208 12.96 -1.84 -4.66
CA ASN A 208 13.78 -3.02 -4.90
C ASN A 208 14.50 -3.56 -3.64
N ASN A 209 13.83 -3.57 -2.53
CA ASN A 209 14.39 -4.07 -1.26
C ASN A 209 13.97 -5.49 -0.95
#